data_f1e37ebe94b2f10df031fe8911cf341d
#
_entry.id   f1e37ebe94b2f10df031fe8911cf341d
#
_cell.length_a   1.000
_cell.length_b   1.000
_cell.length_c   1.000
_cell.angle_alpha   90.00
_cell.angle_beta   90.00
_cell.angle_gamma   90.00
#
_symmetry.space_group_name_H-M   'P 1'
#
loop_
_entity.id
_entity.type
_entity.pdbx_description
1 polymer ?
#
loop_
_entity_poly.entity_id
_entity_poly.type
_entity_poly.pdbx_seq_one_letter_code
_entity_poly.pdbx_strand_id
1 'polypeptide(L)'
;MCIRDREKRHYAHIDAPGHADYVKNMITGAAQMDGAILVVSATDGPMPQTREHILLSRQVGVKHLIVFLNKTDLVDDDELIDLVEMEVRELLTEYDFPGDDIPVIKGSALKALEGDPDAEAAILTLMDTVDEYIPTPERDTDKPLLLPIEDVFSITGRGTVASGRIDRGMVKVGDEVEIVGIKPETQKAVVTGVEMFRKTMDFGEAGDNVGVLLRGITRDEIERGQVLAKPGSITPHTNCLLYTSDAA
;
A
#
# COMPACT_ATOMS: atom_id res chain seq x y z
N MET A 1 -3.95 3.08 8.44
CA MET A 1 -3.32 1.77 8.17
C MET A 1 -3.51 0.87 9.37
N CYS A 2 -3.96 -0.36 9.17
CA CYS A 2 -4.13 -1.37 10.22
C CYS A 2 -3.22 -2.55 9.94
N ILE A 3 -2.66 -3.16 11.00
CA ILE A 3 -1.97 -4.45 10.87
C ILE A 3 -2.98 -5.58 11.04
N ARG A 4 -2.78 -6.63 10.27
CA ARG A 4 -3.40 -7.94 10.44
C ARG A 4 -2.30 -8.98 10.52
N ASP A 5 -2.18 -9.60 11.69
CA ASP A 5 -1.21 -10.66 11.93
C ASP A 5 -1.81 -12.01 11.54
N ARG A 6 -1.09 -12.77 10.75
CA ARG A 6 -1.33 -14.19 10.50
C ARG A 6 -0.11 -14.99 10.95
N GLU A 7 -0.22 -16.30 11.01
CA GLU A 7 0.88 -17.17 11.49
C GLU A 7 2.19 -16.99 10.71
N LYS A 8 2.07 -16.76 9.39
CA LYS A 8 3.23 -16.67 8.50
C LYS A 8 3.68 -15.26 8.17
N ARG A 9 2.78 -14.25 8.25
CA ARG A 9 3.03 -12.89 7.74
C ARG A 9 2.30 -11.82 8.54
N HIS A 10 2.88 -10.62 8.54
CA HIS A 10 2.22 -9.40 8.94
C HIS A 10 1.74 -8.64 7.70
N TYR A 11 0.50 -8.19 7.71
CA TYR A 11 -0.07 -7.41 6.64
C TYR A 11 -0.37 -5.98 7.09
N ALA A 12 0.18 -5.00 6.39
CA ALA A 12 -0.27 -3.63 6.48
C ALA A 12 -1.47 -3.46 5.53
N HIS A 13 -2.63 -3.19 6.09
CA HIS A 13 -3.87 -3.03 5.34
C HIS A 13 -4.13 -1.56 5.04
N ILE A 14 -4.29 -1.24 3.76
CA ILE A 14 -4.67 0.08 3.25
C ILE A 14 -6.07 -0.04 2.68
N ASP A 15 -7.02 0.67 3.26
CA ASP A 15 -8.36 0.80 2.72
C ASP A 15 -8.40 1.96 1.72
N ALA A 16 -8.70 1.66 0.47
CA ALA A 16 -8.80 2.64 -0.60
C ALA A 16 -10.28 2.96 -0.85
N PRO A 17 -10.73 4.20 -0.60
CA PRO A 17 -12.12 4.58 -0.83
C PRO A 17 -12.46 4.49 -2.31
N GLY A 18 -13.63 3.87 -2.61
CA GLY A 18 -14.07 3.61 -3.97
C GLY A 18 -14.67 4.81 -4.70
N HIS A 19 -14.81 5.98 -4.07
CA HIS A 19 -15.46 7.14 -4.68
C HIS A 19 -14.47 7.99 -5.47
N ALA A 20 -14.87 8.50 -6.63
CA ALA A 20 -14.04 9.27 -7.55
C ALA A 20 -13.33 10.48 -6.91
N ASP A 21 -13.93 11.10 -5.89
CA ASP A 21 -13.34 12.24 -5.18
C ASP A 21 -12.05 11.89 -4.41
N TYR A 22 -11.80 10.60 -4.17
CA TYR A 22 -10.67 10.12 -3.37
C TYR A 22 -9.55 9.46 -4.19
N VAL A 23 -9.59 9.55 -5.51
CA VAL A 23 -8.58 8.98 -6.44
C VAL A 23 -7.16 9.41 -6.06
N LYS A 24 -6.95 10.66 -5.62
CA LYS A 24 -5.63 11.14 -5.17
C LYS A 24 -5.09 10.34 -3.96
N ASN A 25 -5.97 10.01 -3.02
CA ASN A 25 -5.59 9.22 -1.85
C ASN A 25 -5.30 7.77 -2.23
N MET A 26 -6.05 7.24 -3.20
CA MET A 26 -5.83 5.91 -3.74
C MET A 26 -4.46 5.81 -4.42
N ILE A 27 -4.06 6.78 -5.25
CA ILE A 27 -2.74 6.80 -5.91
C ILE A 27 -1.62 6.74 -4.87
N THR A 28 -1.72 7.55 -3.80
CA THR A 28 -0.68 7.57 -2.76
C THR A 28 -0.60 6.24 -2.00
N GLY A 29 -1.76 5.63 -1.69
CA GLY A 29 -1.82 4.33 -1.01
C GLY A 29 -1.39 3.18 -1.91
N ALA A 30 -1.86 3.18 -3.17
CA ALA A 30 -1.60 2.11 -4.12
C ALA A 30 -0.12 1.97 -4.50
N ALA A 31 0.62 3.08 -4.55
CA ALA A 31 2.07 3.05 -4.84
C ALA A 31 2.90 2.26 -3.80
N GLN A 32 2.30 1.94 -2.65
CA GLN A 32 2.95 1.22 -1.55
C GLN A 32 2.50 -0.23 -1.40
N MET A 33 1.54 -0.67 -2.23
CA MET A 33 0.95 -2.00 -2.11
C MET A 33 1.78 -3.05 -2.84
N ASP A 34 2.06 -4.16 -2.17
CA ASP A 34 2.69 -5.35 -2.75
C ASP A 34 1.65 -6.23 -3.48
N GLY A 35 0.39 -6.08 -3.12
CA GLY A 35 -0.76 -6.71 -3.77
C GLY A 35 -2.06 -5.99 -3.41
N ALA A 36 -3.14 -6.28 -4.14
CA ALA A 36 -4.44 -5.67 -3.92
C ALA A 36 -5.57 -6.71 -3.94
N ILE A 37 -6.62 -6.45 -3.17
CA ILE A 37 -7.89 -7.16 -3.24
C ILE A 37 -8.89 -6.23 -3.91
N LEU A 38 -9.36 -6.60 -5.09
CA LEU A 38 -10.43 -5.90 -5.81
C LEU A 38 -11.77 -6.45 -5.33
N VAL A 39 -12.55 -5.62 -4.66
CA VAL A 39 -13.89 -6.00 -4.18
C VAL A 39 -14.93 -5.55 -5.20
N VAL A 40 -15.68 -6.51 -5.73
CA VAL A 40 -16.76 -6.27 -6.71
C VAL A 40 -18.07 -6.82 -6.15
N SER A 41 -19.16 -6.10 -6.34
CA SER A 41 -20.50 -6.57 -5.96
C SER A 41 -20.98 -7.61 -6.97
N ALA A 42 -21.39 -8.79 -6.49
CA ALA A 42 -21.99 -9.81 -7.35
C ALA A 42 -23.38 -9.39 -7.91
N THR A 43 -24.06 -8.44 -7.25
CA THR A 43 -25.36 -7.93 -7.72
C THR A 43 -25.25 -6.91 -8.83
N ASP A 44 -24.19 -6.09 -8.82
CA ASP A 44 -24.05 -4.94 -9.70
C ASP A 44 -23.02 -5.15 -10.82
N GLY A 45 -22.15 -6.15 -10.63
CA GLY A 45 -21.01 -6.39 -11.53
C GLY A 45 -19.94 -5.28 -11.49
N PRO A 46 -19.04 -5.26 -12.49
CA PRO A 46 -18.00 -4.24 -12.58
C PRO A 46 -18.59 -2.89 -12.98
N MET A 47 -18.54 -1.95 -12.05
CA MET A 47 -18.98 -0.56 -12.21
C MET A 47 -17.88 0.32 -12.84
N PRO A 48 -18.20 1.55 -13.30
CA PRO A 48 -17.18 2.48 -13.83
C PRO A 48 -16.00 2.69 -12.87
N GLN A 49 -16.26 2.78 -11.57
CA GLN A 49 -15.20 2.89 -10.54
C GLN A 49 -14.31 1.65 -10.50
N THR A 50 -14.83 0.48 -10.76
CA THR A 50 -14.04 -0.76 -10.83
C THR A 50 -12.99 -0.66 -11.92
N ARG A 51 -13.35 -0.13 -13.10
CA ARG A 51 -12.42 0.14 -14.21
C ARG A 51 -11.32 1.12 -13.81
N GLU A 52 -11.69 2.21 -13.14
CA GLU A 52 -10.73 3.21 -12.65
C GLU A 52 -9.75 2.60 -11.64
N HIS A 53 -10.23 1.76 -10.73
CA HIS A 53 -9.38 1.10 -9.74
C HIS A 53 -8.39 0.12 -10.38
N ILE A 54 -8.83 -0.66 -11.36
CA ILE A 54 -7.97 -1.59 -12.10
C ILE A 54 -6.89 -0.81 -12.86
N LEU A 55 -7.30 0.23 -13.62
CA LEU A 55 -6.38 1.09 -14.35
C LEU A 55 -5.34 1.73 -13.45
N LEU A 56 -5.77 2.31 -12.32
CA LEU A 56 -4.86 2.92 -11.34
C LEU A 56 -3.91 1.90 -10.73
N SER A 57 -4.42 0.73 -10.35
CA SER A 57 -3.58 -0.35 -9.82
C SER A 57 -2.48 -0.75 -10.81
N ARG A 58 -2.82 -0.79 -12.10
CA ARG A 58 -1.84 -1.05 -13.17
C ARG A 58 -0.81 0.07 -13.28
N GLN A 59 -1.26 1.33 -13.31
CA GLN A 59 -0.38 2.50 -13.47
C GLN A 59 0.59 2.69 -12.29
N VAL A 60 0.17 2.40 -11.07
CA VAL A 60 1.03 2.48 -9.89
C VAL A 60 1.90 1.24 -9.67
N GLY A 61 1.75 0.22 -10.52
CA GLY A 61 2.62 -0.95 -10.54
C GLY A 61 2.25 -2.06 -9.57
N VAL A 62 0.99 -2.17 -9.15
CA VAL A 62 0.50 -3.33 -8.39
C VAL A 62 0.62 -4.58 -9.28
N LYS A 63 1.38 -5.56 -8.83
CA LYS A 63 1.70 -6.76 -9.62
C LYS A 63 0.71 -7.90 -9.39
N HIS A 64 0.20 -8.02 -8.17
CA HIS A 64 -0.66 -9.13 -7.75
C HIS A 64 -2.01 -8.61 -7.32
N LEU A 65 -3.06 -9.12 -7.96
CA LEU A 65 -4.43 -8.72 -7.69
C LEU A 65 -5.26 -9.99 -7.44
N ILE A 66 -6.12 -9.94 -6.43
CA ILE A 66 -7.09 -10.99 -6.09
C ILE A 66 -8.47 -10.35 -6.17
N VAL A 67 -9.46 -11.07 -6.67
CA VAL A 67 -10.84 -10.58 -6.72
C VAL A 67 -11.66 -11.20 -5.61
N PHE A 68 -12.45 -10.37 -4.93
CA PHE A 68 -13.49 -10.82 -4.01
C PHE A 68 -14.86 -10.39 -4.52
N LEU A 69 -15.67 -11.34 -5.00
CA LEU A 69 -17.05 -11.11 -5.38
C LEU A 69 -17.91 -11.13 -4.12
N ASN A 70 -18.26 -9.93 -3.67
CA ASN A 70 -19.01 -9.71 -2.43
C ASN A 70 -20.52 -9.68 -2.70
N LYS A 71 -21.31 -9.83 -1.65
CA LYS A 71 -22.79 -9.81 -1.66
C LYS A 71 -23.41 -10.98 -2.44
N THR A 72 -22.78 -12.13 -2.44
CA THR A 72 -23.34 -13.34 -3.10
C THR A 72 -24.64 -13.81 -2.45
N ASP A 73 -24.87 -13.44 -1.19
CA ASP A 73 -26.11 -13.69 -0.45
C ASP A 73 -27.35 -12.96 -1.00
N LEU A 74 -27.16 -11.99 -1.87
CA LEU A 74 -28.22 -11.22 -2.53
C LEU A 74 -28.53 -11.70 -3.95
N VAL A 75 -27.84 -12.73 -4.43
CA VAL A 75 -28.03 -13.29 -5.77
C VAL A 75 -28.51 -14.73 -5.62
N ASP A 76 -29.71 -14.99 -6.12
CA ASP A 76 -30.35 -16.32 -6.03
C ASP A 76 -29.90 -17.28 -7.14
N ASP A 77 -29.20 -16.79 -8.15
CA ASP A 77 -28.81 -17.54 -9.35
C ASP A 77 -27.28 -17.58 -9.49
N ASP A 78 -26.71 -18.75 -9.33
CA ASP A 78 -25.28 -18.97 -9.45
C ASP A 78 -24.75 -18.65 -10.87
N GLU A 79 -25.56 -18.80 -11.92
CA GLU A 79 -25.17 -18.45 -13.29
C GLU A 79 -24.92 -16.95 -13.44
N LEU A 80 -25.64 -16.10 -12.70
CA LEU A 80 -25.38 -14.65 -12.68
C LEU A 80 -24.06 -14.32 -12.00
N ILE A 81 -23.70 -15.03 -10.95
CA ILE A 81 -22.41 -14.84 -10.25
C ILE A 81 -21.26 -15.25 -11.19
N ASP A 82 -21.43 -16.34 -11.93
CA ASP A 82 -20.43 -16.79 -12.91
C ASP A 82 -20.29 -15.78 -14.07
N LEU A 83 -21.39 -15.18 -14.52
CA LEU A 83 -21.36 -14.14 -15.55
C LEU A 83 -20.58 -12.90 -15.07
N VAL A 84 -20.84 -12.45 -13.85
CA VAL A 84 -20.09 -11.33 -13.25
C VAL A 84 -18.59 -11.66 -13.13
N GLU A 85 -18.26 -12.90 -12.74
CA GLU A 85 -16.87 -13.33 -12.70
C GLU A 85 -16.22 -13.24 -14.08
N MET A 86 -16.90 -13.70 -15.15
CA MET A 86 -16.40 -13.60 -16.51
C MET A 86 -16.17 -12.14 -16.94
N GLU A 87 -17.12 -11.26 -16.68
CA GLU A 87 -16.98 -9.83 -16.98
C GLU A 87 -15.78 -9.18 -16.26
N VAL A 88 -15.55 -9.55 -14.99
CA VAL A 88 -14.40 -9.05 -14.24
C VAL A 88 -13.08 -9.57 -14.83
N ARG A 89 -13.02 -10.85 -15.23
CA ARG A 89 -11.84 -11.45 -15.86
C ARG A 89 -11.51 -10.81 -17.21
N GLU A 90 -12.52 -10.57 -18.03
CA GLU A 90 -12.38 -9.85 -19.31
C GLU A 90 -11.85 -8.43 -19.08
N LEU A 91 -12.42 -7.72 -18.09
CA LEU A 91 -11.99 -6.38 -17.74
C LEU A 91 -10.55 -6.34 -17.24
N LEU A 92 -10.12 -7.29 -16.40
CA LEU A 92 -8.74 -7.41 -15.96
C LEU A 92 -7.78 -7.64 -17.11
N THR A 93 -8.17 -8.47 -18.05
CA THR A 93 -7.39 -8.75 -19.28
C THR A 93 -7.27 -7.51 -20.18
N GLU A 94 -8.33 -6.71 -20.30
CA GLU A 94 -8.32 -5.42 -21.03
C GLU A 94 -7.25 -4.46 -20.47
N TYR A 95 -6.97 -4.51 -19.16
CA TYR A 95 -5.97 -3.67 -18.50
C TYR A 95 -4.62 -4.37 -18.25
N ASP A 96 -4.28 -5.38 -19.05
CA ASP A 96 -3.01 -6.12 -19.00
C ASP A 96 -2.73 -6.87 -17.67
N PHE A 97 -3.77 -7.27 -16.95
CA PHE A 97 -3.65 -8.26 -15.89
C PHE A 97 -3.93 -9.66 -16.42
N PRO A 98 -3.37 -10.73 -15.85
CA PRO A 98 -3.65 -12.10 -16.28
C PRO A 98 -5.03 -12.56 -15.79
N GLY A 99 -6.10 -12.02 -16.39
CA GLY A 99 -7.48 -12.20 -15.93
C GLY A 99 -7.92 -13.64 -15.69
N ASP A 100 -7.44 -14.57 -16.53
CA ASP A 100 -7.76 -16.01 -16.41
C ASP A 100 -7.09 -16.66 -15.19
N ASP A 101 -5.88 -16.21 -14.82
CA ASP A 101 -5.08 -16.79 -13.74
C ASP A 101 -5.33 -16.13 -12.38
N ILE A 102 -6.02 -14.99 -12.35
CA ILE A 102 -6.28 -14.25 -11.10
C ILE A 102 -7.28 -15.04 -10.24
N PRO A 103 -6.96 -15.28 -8.95
CA PRO A 103 -7.89 -15.89 -8.03
C PRO A 103 -9.15 -15.04 -7.82
N VAL A 104 -10.30 -15.67 -7.92
CA VAL A 104 -11.60 -15.05 -7.63
C VAL A 104 -12.26 -15.84 -6.49
N ILE A 105 -12.56 -15.15 -5.41
CA ILE A 105 -13.24 -15.71 -4.24
C ILE A 105 -14.64 -15.11 -4.16
N LYS A 106 -15.64 -15.97 -3.99
CA LYS A 106 -17.05 -15.60 -3.87
C LYS A 106 -17.48 -15.64 -2.42
N GLY A 107 -18.24 -14.65 -1.95
CA GLY A 107 -18.72 -14.66 -0.57
C GLY A 107 -19.56 -13.43 -0.18
N SER A 108 -20.00 -13.41 1.07
CA SER A 108 -20.69 -12.29 1.68
C SER A 108 -19.96 -11.84 2.94
N ALA A 109 -19.37 -10.65 2.87
CA ALA A 109 -18.70 -10.06 4.03
C ALA A 109 -19.69 -9.72 5.16
N LEU A 110 -20.96 -9.39 4.82
CA LEU A 110 -21.99 -9.12 5.82
C LEU A 110 -22.37 -10.39 6.59
N LYS A 111 -22.60 -11.49 5.88
CA LYS A 111 -22.93 -12.78 6.50
C LYS A 111 -21.79 -13.29 7.37
N ALA A 112 -20.56 -13.12 6.95
CA ALA A 112 -19.39 -13.45 7.76
C ALA A 112 -19.34 -12.63 9.06
N LEU A 113 -19.69 -11.35 9.04
CA LEU A 113 -19.78 -10.50 10.24
C LEU A 113 -20.96 -10.92 11.16
N GLU A 114 -22.01 -11.48 10.60
CA GLU A 114 -23.15 -12.03 11.35
C GLU A 114 -22.87 -13.41 11.95
N GLY A 115 -21.70 -14.02 11.64
CA GLY A 115 -21.26 -15.31 12.16
C GLY A 115 -21.76 -16.52 11.37
N ASP A 116 -22.10 -16.34 10.08
CA ASP A 116 -22.42 -17.44 9.19
C ASP A 116 -21.16 -18.25 8.87
N PRO A 117 -21.12 -19.57 9.17
CA PRO A 117 -19.91 -20.37 9.05
C PRO A 117 -19.38 -20.48 7.62
N ASP A 118 -20.26 -20.55 6.62
CA ASP A 118 -19.84 -20.70 5.22
C ASP A 118 -19.28 -19.38 4.70
N ALA A 119 -19.88 -18.27 5.10
CA ALA A 119 -19.36 -16.93 4.75
C ALA A 119 -18.04 -16.63 5.47
N GLU A 120 -17.88 -17.04 6.74
CA GLU A 120 -16.57 -16.96 7.45
C GLU A 120 -15.50 -17.80 6.74
N ALA A 121 -15.84 -19.02 6.30
CA ALA A 121 -14.92 -19.86 5.56
C ALA A 121 -14.47 -19.22 4.23
N ALA A 122 -15.36 -18.51 3.53
CA ALA A 122 -14.98 -17.77 2.32
C ALA A 122 -13.97 -16.65 2.60
N ILE A 123 -14.10 -15.92 3.72
CA ILE A 123 -13.14 -14.91 4.14
C ILE A 123 -11.80 -15.54 4.52
N LEU A 124 -11.80 -16.70 5.19
CA LEU A 124 -10.57 -17.43 5.50
C LEU A 124 -9.88 -17.90 4.21
N THR A 125 -10.65 -18.42 3.25
CA THR A 125 -10.14 -18.80 1.92
C THR A 125 -9.51 -17.62 1.19
N LEU A 126 -10.14 -16.43 1.25
CA LEU A 126 -9.55 -15.20 0.69
C LEU A 126 -8.18 -14.91 1.32
N MET A 127 -8.09 -15.00 2.64
CA MET A 127 -6.83 -14.73 3.34
C MET A 127 -5.76 -15.79 3.08
N ASP A 128 -6.13 -17.06 2.94
CA ASP A 128 -5.21 -18.13 2.55
C ASP A 128 -4.71 -17.91 1.12
N THR A 129 -5.60 -17.50 0.22
CA THR A 129 -5.22 -17.13 -1.16
C THR A 129 -4.25 -15.94 -1.17
N VAL A 130 -4.44 -14.94 -0.30
CA VAL A 130 -3.47 -13.83 -0.15
C VAL A 130 -2.10 -14.34 0.28
N ASP A 131 -2.05 -15.29 1.25
CA ASP A 131 -0.79 -15.89 1.72
C ASP A 131 -0.05 -16.68 0.62
N GLU A 132 -0.78 -17.31 -0.28
CA GLU A 132 -0.21 -18.18 -1.32
C GLU A 132 0.09 -17.44 -2.62
N TYR A 133 -0.83 -16.59 -3.08
CA TYR A 133 -0.75 -15.93 -4.38
C TYR A 133 0.14 -14.70 -4.40
N ILE A 134 0.15 -13.91 -3.31
CA ILE A 134 0.99 -12.73 -3.22
C ILE A 134 2.35 -13.14 -2.64
N PRO A 135 3.46 -13.07 -3.43
CA PRO A 135 4.77 -13.44 -2.93
C PRO A 135 5.23 -12.48 -1.83
N THR A 136 6.10 -12.96 -0.95
CA THR A 136 6.77 -12.07 0.00
C THR A 136 7.67 -11.13 -0.78
N PRO A 137 7.52 -9.81 -0.67
CA PRO A 137 8.32 -8.85 -1.43
C PRO A 137 9.80 -8.97 -1.04
N GLU A 138 10.66 -8.89 -2.06
CA GLU A 138 12.10 -8.76 -1.84
C GLU A 138 12.39 -7.39 -1.24
N ARG A 139 13.16 -7.39 -0.14
CA ARG A 139 13.48 -6.17 0.59
C ARG A 139 14.94 -5.78 0.37
N ASP A 140 15.15 -4.59 -0.18
CA ASP A 140 16.47 -4.00 -0.46
C ASP A 140 17.12 -3.46 0.83
N THR A 141 17.42 -4.32 1.78
CA THR A 141 17.98 -3.92 3.10
C THR A 141 19.43 -3.47 3.04
N ASP A 142 20.19 -3.94 2.05
CA ASP A 142 21.62 -3.63 1.90
C ASP A 142 21.90 -2.26 1.24
N LYS A 143 20.89 -1.63 0.68
CA LYS A 143 21.00 -0.30 0.07
C LYS A 143 21.00 0.82 1.11
N PRO A 144 21.50 2.02 0.77
CA PRO A 144 21.36 3.18 1.65
C PRO A 144 19.89 3.49 1.95
N LEU A 145 19.61 3.91 3.18
CA LEU A 145 18.26 4.30 3.63
C LEU A 145 17.59 5.26 2.65
N LEU A 146 16.34 4.98 2.34
CA LEU A 146 15.42 5.86 1.62
C LEU A 146 14.01 5.65 2.19
N LEU A 147 13.47 6.72 2.78
CA LEU A 147 12.12 6.75 3.35
C LEU A 147 11.40 8.01 2.85
N PRO A 148 10.47 7.89 1.89
CA PRO A 148 9.58 8.97 1.51
C PRO A 148 8.69 9.38 2.70
N ILE A 149 8.63 10.68 3.00
CA ILE A 149 7.86 11.20 4.13
C ILE A 149 6.41 11.39 3.70
N GLU A 150 5.52 10.66 4.36
CA GLU A 150 4.08 10.65 4.09
C GLU A 150 3.30 11.56 5.03
N ASP A 151 3.75 11.64 6.29
CA ASP A 151 3.16 12.52 7.28
C ASP A 151 4.20 12.99 8.29
N VAL A 152 3.96 14.16 8.89
CA VAL A 152 4.83 14.76 9.88
C VAL A 152 4.00 15.28 11.05
N PHE A 153 4.34 14.84 12.25
CA PHE A 153 3.68 15.30 13.46
C PHE A 153 4.67 15.48 14.60
N SER A 154 4.26 16.21 15.62
CA SER A 154 5.06 16.44 16.82
C SER A 154 4.49 15.69 17.99
N ILE A 155 5.35 15.04 18.76
CA ILE A 155 4.99 14.45 20.06
C ILE A 155 5.57 15.32 21.15
N THR A 156 4.72 15.87 22.01
CA THR A 156 5.12 16.73 23.14
C THR A 156 6.16 16.00 24.00
N GLY A 157 7.32 16.62 24.18
CA GLY A 157 8.42 16.08 24.98
C GLY A 157 9.29 15.02 24.29
N ARG A 158 8.94 14.57 23.06
CA ARG A 158 9.70 13.56 22.31
C ARG A 158 10.31 14.06 21.00
N GLY A 159 9.76 15.12 20.41
CA GLY A 159 10.27 15.74 19.19
C GLY A 159 9.38 15.56 17.96
N THR A 160 9.98 15.73 16.80
CA THR A 160 9.32 15.61 15.49
C THR A 160 9.37 14.17 15.03
N VAL A 161 8.26 13.68 14.48
CA VAL A 161 8.14 12.34 13.90
C VAL A 161 7.86 12.48 12.42
N ALA A 162 8.70 11.86 11.61
CA ALA A 162 8.46 11.65 10.19
C ALA A 162 7.99 10.21 9.98
N SER A 163 6.84 10.01 9.38
CA SER A 163 6.29 8.68 9.09
C SER A 163 6.27 8.39 7.60
N GLY A 164 6.47 7.12 7.28
CA GLY A 164 6.42 6.62 5.92
C GLY A 164 6.83 5.16 5.83
N ARG A 165 6.74 4.59 4.63
CA ARG A 165 7.29 3.27 4.33
C ARG A 165 8.77 3.42 3.97
N ILE A 166 9.63 2.59 4.57
CA ILE A 166 11.02 2.50 4.16
C ILE A 166 11.05 1.79 2.79
N ASP A 167 11.49 2.51 1.76
CA ASP A 167 11.58 2.00 0.40
C ASP A 167 12.79 1.07 0.24
N ARG A 168 13.92 1.44 0.84
CA ARG A 168 15.16 0.65 0.85
C ARG A 168 16.04 0.98 2.05
N GLY A 169 16.94 0.06 2.36
CA GLY A 169 17.90 0.20 3.46
C GLY A 169 17.30 -0.06 4.84
N MET A 170 17.99 0.40 5.84
CA MET A 170 17.63 0.28 7.24
C MET A 170 17.86 1.59 7.97
N VAL A 171 17.09 1.83 9.03
CA VAL A 171 17.26 2.95 9.96
C VAL A 171 17.31 2.44 11.38
N LYS A 172 18.27 2.90 12.17
CA LYS A 172 18.47 2.53 13.59
C LYS A 172 18.43 3.76 14.47
N VAL A 173 18.11 3.55 15.73
CA VAL A 173 18.24 4.58 16.75
C VAL A 173 19.72 4.99 16.86
N GLY A 174 19.97 6.31 16.80
CA GLY A 174 21.31 6.89 16.80
C GLY A 174 21.85 7.23 15.42
N ASP A 175 21.24 6.80 14.35
CA ASP A 175 21.66 7.11 12.99
C ASP A 175 21.53 8.61 12.69
N GLU A 176 22.50 9.15 11.97
CA GLU A 176 22.37 10.45 11.30
C GLU A 176 21.65 10.27 9.97
N VAL A 177 20.70 11.16 9.71
CA VAL A 177 19.87 11.16 8.50
C VAL A 177 19.82 12.55 7.90
N GLU A 178 19.58 12.61 6.59
CA GLU A 178 19.35 13.84 5.85
C GLU A 178 17.91 13.88 5.34
N ILE A 179 17.30 15.06 5.40
CA ILE A 179 16.01 15.35 4.81
C ILE A 179 16.26 16.14 3.53
N VAL A 180 15.88 15.55 2.40
CA VAL A 180 16.15 16.09 1.06
C VAL A 180 14.87 16.26 0.24
N GLY A 181 14.92 17.15 -0.74
CA GLY A 181 13.81 17.41 -1.66
C GLY A 181 12.90 18.54 -1.22
N ILE A 182 12.12 19.08 -2.16
CA ILE A 182 11.21 20.23 -2.04
C ILE A 182 11.94 21.51 -1.68
N LYS A 183 12.64 21.54 -0.55
CA LYS A 183 13.44 22.70 -0.11
C LYS A 183 14.87 22.63 -0.71
N PRO A 184 15.46 23.78 -1.06
CA PRO A 184 16.80 23.80 -1.63
C PRO A 184 17.88 23.38 -0.63
N GLU A 185 17.63 23.52 0.66
CA GLU A 185 18.58 23.20 1.72
C GLU A 185 18.33 21.80 2.27
N THR A 186 19.38 20.98 2.29
CA THR A 186 19.38 19.69 2.96
C THR A 186 19.49 19.89 4.46
N GLN A 187 18.64 19.26 5.23
CA GLN A 187 18.66 19.32 6.68
C GLN A 187 19.17 18.01 7.25
N LYS A 188 19.84 18.09 8.41
CA LYS A 188 20.37 16.92 9.13
C LYS A 188 19.62 16.73 10.44
N ALA A 189 19.36 15.48 10.75
CA ALA A 189 18.71 15.09 11.99
C ALA A 189 19.32 13.81 12.54
N VAL A 190 19.07 13.54 13.83
CA VAL A 190 19.49 12.29 14.48
C VAL A 190 18.23 11.52 14.87
N VAL A 191 18.21 10.24 14.55
CA VAL A 191 17.14 9.32 14.91
C VAL A 191 17.21 9.03 16.41
N THR A 192 16.15 9.36 17.14
CA THR A 192 16.06 9.09 18.59
C THR A 192 15.12 7.96 18.94
N GLY A 193 14.35 7.48 17.96
CA GLY A 193 13.45 6.35 18.12
C GLY A 193 12.87 5.92 16.79
N VAL A 194 12.52 4.65 16.69
CA VAL A 194 11.77 4.07 15.58
C VAL A 194 10.54 3.40 16.18
N GLU A 195 9.38 3.72 15.68
CA GLU A 195 8.10 3.17 16.11
C GLU A 195 7.34 2.58 14.94
N MET A 196 6.79 1.39 15.15
CA MET A 196 5.91 0.73 14.21
C MET A 196 4.63 0.33 14.94
N PHE A 197 3.48 0.87 14.54
CA PHE A 197 2.15 0.57 15.13
C PHE A 197 2.12 0.66 16.66
N ARG A 198 2.66 1.75 17.22
CA ARG A 198 2.76 2.02 18.68
C ARG A 198 3.71 1.08 19.44
N LYS A 199 4.52 0.29 18.74
CA LYS A 199 5.61 -0.48 19.34
C LYS A 199 6.93 0.20 19.03
N THR A 200 7.77 0.37 20.04
CA THR A 200 9.14 0.87 19.85
C THR A 200 10.00 -0.26 19.30
N MET A 201 10.76 0.06 18.27
CA MET A 201 11.65 -0.86 17.58
C MET A 201 13.09 -0.37 17.73
N ASP A 202 14.05 -1.29 17.69
CA ASP A 202 15.48 -0.94 17.68
C ASP A 202 15.92 -0.42 16.31
N PHE A 203 15.27 -0.93 15.25
CA PHE A 203 15.50 -0.54 13.86
C PHE A 203 14.22 -0.72 13.04
N GLY A 204 14.22 -0.12 11.85
CA GLY A 204 13.26 -0.39 10.78
C GLY A 204 14.01 -0.75 9.50
N GLU A 205 13.42 -1.58 8.66
CA GLU A 205 14.02 -2.04 7.40
C GLU A 205 13.10 -1.82 6.19
N ALA A 206 13.63 -1.97 5.00
CA ALA A 206 12.89 -1.84 3.74
C ALA A 206 11.57 -2.62 3.77
N GLY A 207 10.48 -1.97 3.40
CA GLY A 207 9.11 -2.49 3.45
C GLY A 207 8.34 -2.18 4.74
N ASP A 208 9.01 -1.75 5.81
CA ASP A 208 8.36 -1.41 7.06
C ASP A 208 7.72 0.00 6.99
N ASN A 209 6.52 0.12 7.55
CA ASN A 209 5.88 1.40 7.78
C ASN A 209 6.23 1.89 9.19
N VAL A 210 7.04 2.92 9.28
CA VAL A 210 7.61 3.39 10.54
C VAL A 210 7.34 4.87 10.78
N GLY A 211 7.29 5.24 12.05
CA GLY A 211 7.47 6.61 12.52
C GLY A 211 8.87 6.78 13.06
N VAL A 212 9.66 7.63 12.46
CA VAL A 212 11.03 7.92 12.86
C VAL A 212 11.03 9.21 13.69
N LEU A 213 11.42 9.09 14.97
CA LEU A 213 11.57 10.24 15.86
C LEU A 213 12.90 10.93 15.56
N LEU A 214 12.83 12.22 15.31
CA LEU A 214 13.96 13.03 14.89
C LEU A 214 14.27 14.10 15.93
N ARG A 215 15.58 14.27 16.21
CA ARG A 215 16.11 15.36 17.01
C ARG A 215 16.93 16.29 16.15
N GLY A 216 16.86 17.58 16.44
CA GLY A 216 17.59 18.63 15.74
C GLY A 216 16.80 19.28 14.63
N ILE A 217 15.52 18.92 14.48
CA ILE A 217 14.62 19.48 13.48
C ILE A 217 13.22 19.66 14.04
N THR A 218 12.56 20.75 13.65
CA THR A 218 11.18 21.06 14.04
C THR A 218 10.18 20.60 12.97
N ARG A 219 8.90 20.49 13.34
CA ARG A 219 7.85 20.07 12.42
C ARG A 219 7.73 20.97 11.18
N ASP A 220 7.94 22.27 11.34
CA ASP A 220 7.78 23.26 10.26
C ASP A 220 8.95 23.22 9.25
N GLU A 221 10.03 22.56 9.61
CA GLU A 221 11.19 22.37 8.76
C GLU A 221 11.05 21.16 7.84
N ILE A 222 10.16 20.20 8.18
CA ILE A 222 9.89 19.00 7.39
C ILE A 222 8.51 19.11 6.73
N GLU A 223 8.42 18.60 5.50
CA GLU A 223 7.17 18.56 4.74
C GLU A 223 6.93 17.17 4.14
N ARG A 224 5.66 16.80 4.01
CA ARG A 224 5.25 15.62 3.24
C ARG A 224 5.79 15.70 1.82
N GLY A 225 6.33 14.61 1.31
CA GLY A 225 6.93 14.51 -0.01
C GLY A 225 8.44 14.74 -0.04
N GLN A 226 9.05 15.19 1.07
CA GLN A 226 10.50 15.10 1.26
C GLN A 226 10.90 13.64 1.53
N VAL A 227 12.20 13.39 1.48
CA VAL A 227 12.76 12.04 1.69
C VAL A 227 13.76 12.07 2.83
N LEU A 228 13.62 11.13 3.75
CA LEU A 228 14.62 10.84 4.77
C LEU A 228 15.62 9.83 4.19
N ALA A 229 16.89 10.18 4.19
CA ALA A 229 17.92 9.39 3.55
C ALA A 229 19.19 9.27 4.38
N LYS A 230 20.04 8.28 4.06
CA LYS A 230 21.39 8.23 4.61
C LYS A 230 22.20 9.44 4.10
N PRO A 231 22.98 10.12 4.96
CA PRO A 231 23.74 11.31 4.56
C PRO A 231 24.58 11.09 3.31
N GLY A 232 24.44 12.00 2.33
CA GLY A 232 25.19 11.99 1.08
C GLY A 232 24.81 10.87 0.09
N SER A 233 23.76 10.11 0.35
CA SER A 233 23.36 9.00 -0.53
C SER A 233 22.45 9.41 -1.68
N ILE A 234 21.82 10.58 -1.61
CA ILE A 234 20.90 11.11 -2.60
C ILE A 234 21.21 12.58 -2.88
N THR A 235 21.11 12.96 -4.15
CA THR A 235 21.17 14.35 -4.59
C THR A 235 19.85 14.69 -5.29
N PRO A 236 19.04 15.62 -4.77
CA PRO A 236 17.82 16.05 -5.45
C PRO A 236 18.18 16.83 -6.73
N HIS A 237 17.44 16.56 -7.81
CA HIS A 237 17.58 17.24 -9.08
C HIS A 237 16.43 18.23 -9.29
N THR A 238 16.72 19.48 -9.56
CA THR A 238 15.74 20.52 -9.88
C THR A 238 15.44 20.63 -11.38
N ASN A 239 16.37 20.18 -12.21
CA ASN A 239 16.23 20.16 -13.68
C ASN A 239 16.28 18.71 -14.17
N CYS A 240 15.25 18.26 -14.83
CA CYS A 240 15.15 16.93 -15.41
C CYS A 240 14.78 17.05 -16.90
N LEU A 241 15.47 16.31 -17.76
CA LEU A 241 15.05 16.10 -19.15
C LEU A 241 14.09 14.90 -19.18
N LEU A 242 12.83 15.18 -19.41
CA LEU A 242 11.82 14.15 -19.70
C LEU A 242 11.84 13.87 -21.19
N TYR A 243 12.29 12.68 -21.55
CA TYR A 243 12.04 12.14 -22.89
C TYR A 243 10.68 11.42 -22.82
N THR A 244 9.67 12.02 -23.41
CA THR A 244 8.47 11.27 -23.75
C THR A 244 8.87 10.38 -24.93
N SER A 245 8.92 9.05 -24.73
CA SER A 245 8.85 8.15 -25.87
C SER A 245 7.50 8.40 -26.49
N ASP A 246 7.50 8.84 -27.76
CA ASP A 246 6.28 8.88 -28.54
C ASP A 246 5.67 7.49 -28.48
N ALA A 247 4.58 7.38 -27.75
CA ALA A 247 3.69 6.25 -27.91
C ALA A 247 3.10 6.38 -29.30
N ALA A 248 3.63 5.57 -30.22
CA ALA A 248 3.06 5.37 -31.53
C ALA A 248 1.75 4.61 -31.42
#